data_34c961afd8d0be76eceef2e9079c4421
#
_entry.id   34c961afd8d0be76eceef2e9079c4421
#
_cell.length_a   1.000
_cell.length_b   1.000
_cell.length_c   1.000
_cell.angle_alpha   90.00
_cell.angle_beta   90.00
_cell.angle_gamma   90.00
#
_symmetry.space_group_name_H-M   'P 1'
#
loop_
_entity.id
_entity.type
_entity.pdbx_description
1 polymer ?
#
loop_
_entity_poly.entity_id
_entity_poly.type
_entity_poly.pdbx_seq_one_letter_code
_entity_poly.pdbx_strand_id
1 'polypeptide(L)'
;MMRSLPTTLWISPALLACVAVAILPVTLGAAALVTAPDATAREPDRECAIAHSSPLSPQPSEDQLNYRARLHSFATGEGVKVAVIDTGVATHDQLRHLSGGADLIAPEEPEPHRDCDLHGTVVAGIIAGHDIGIAPRAEIYAVRQTSAHYRQEREDDTTGSLDTLAQAIDDAADAGARIINISVVSCVPPDVAAQVDTSRLDGALAHAEESGSVVIAASGNASSGSCEMGDRVFPADSPTVLSVSAQADSHELADYSLSSADGPQLAAQGFVPLALNPAGGWADGKEGTDGTSQFHGTSFAAPVVSGTAALLAQRFPDDSPAALRKRLEDAAEPGHGFVDPLTVLTHVESSTLGDTRAMAIRPAEKSTSRAPMHSAWVLGGLALALAAWATWRGLWSKS
;
A
#
# COMPACT_ATOMS: atom_id res chain seq x y z
N MET A 1 -44.85 33.76 57.83
CA MET A 1 -44.27 34.25 59.09
C MET A 1 -42.91 34.78 58.71
N MET A 2 -42.81 36.08 58.38
CA MET A 2 -42.60 37.26 59.24
C MET A 2 -41.43 37.14 60.22
N ARG A 3 -40.39 37.88 60.00
CA ARG A 3 -39.83 39.08 60.64
C ARG A 3 -38.33 39.14 60.31
N SER A 4 -37.84 40.14 59.73
CA SER A 4 -37.58 41.58 60.05
C SER A 4 -36.15 41.83 60.54
N LEU A 5 -35.51 42.74 59.84
CA LEU A 5 -34.29 43.54 60.09
C LEU A 5 -34.26 44.14 61.52
N PRO A 6 -33.16 44.76 62.07
CA PRO A 6 -32.62 45.96 61.45
C PRO A 6 -31.08 46.21 61.63
N THR A 7 -30.57 47.02 60.70
CA THR A 7 -29.69 48.23 60.78
C THR A 7 -28.95 48.55 62.09
N THR A 8 -27.65 48.89 61.94
CA THR A 8 -27.11 50.17 62.48
C THR A 8 -25.81 50.59 61.82
N LEU A 9 -25.82 51.85 61.34
CA LEU A 9 -24.67 52.65 60.94
C LEU A 9 -23.81 53.01 62.13
N TRP A 10 -22.49 53.12 62.00
CA TRP A 10 -21.62 54.06 62.70
C TRP A 10 -20.60 54.66 61.75
N ILE A 11 -20.68 56.01 61.61
CA ILE A 11 -19.72 56.92 60.97
C ILE A 11 -18.86 57.54 62.09
N SER A 12 -17.58 57.65 61.94
CA SER A 12 -16.75 58.82 62.35
C SER A 12 -15.24 58.64 62.02
N PRO A 13 -14.44 59.73 62.17
CA PRO A 13 -13.99 60.49 61.02
C PRO A 13 -12.45 60.61 60.95
N ALA A 14 -11.99 61.06 59.76
CA ALA A 14 -10.81 61.90 59.49
C ALA A 14 -9.47 61.55 60.12
N LEU A 15 -8.52 61.31 59.25
CA LEU A 15 -7.14 61.80 59.36
C LEU A 15 -6.58 62.03 57.99
N LEU A 16 -6.31 63.32 57.67
CA LEU A 16 -5.51 63.75 56.54
C LEU A 16 -4.10 63.15 56.63
N ALA A 17 -3.63 62.52 55.61
CA ALA A 17 -2.21 62.28 55.40
C ALA A 17 -1.84 62.58 53.93
N CYS A 18 -0.89 63.48 53.77
CA CYS A 18 -0.36 64.00 52.51
C CYS A 18 0.12 62.86 51.59
N VAL A 19 -0.41 62.82 50.40
CA VAL A 19 0.14 61.96 49.32
C VAL A 19 1.20 62.79 48.60
N ALA A 20 2.46 62.42 48.82
CA ALA A 20 3.56 62.82 47.95
C ALA A 20 3.48 61.99 46.67
N VAL A 21 3.15 62.64 45.55
CA VAL A 21 3.18 62.04 44.22
C VAL A 21 4.64 61.92 43.78
N ALA A 22 5.22 60.73 43.88
CA ALA A 22 6.49 60.40 43.26
C ALA A 22 6.21 60.10 41.82
N ILE A 23 6.59 60.99 40.92
CA ILE A 23 6.60 60.73 39.46
C ILE A 23 7.82 59.85 39.15
N LEU A 24 7.58 58.53 38.98
CA LEU A 24 8.58 57.67 38.35
C LEU A 24 8.58 57.86 36.85
N PRO A 25 9.73 58.06 36.21
CA PRO A 25 9.81 58.05 34.74
C PRO A 25 9.50 56.62 34.23
N VAL A 26 8.40 56.47 33.50
CA VAL A 26 8.13 55.29 32.68
C VAL A 26 9.13 55.31 31.54
N THR A 27 10.22 54.57 31.66
CA THR A 27 11.05 54.20 30.52
C THR A 27 10.24 53.26 29.67
N LEU A 28 9.75 53.75 28.51
CA LEU A 28 9.27 52.87 27.42
C LEU A 28 10.47 52.04 26.98
N GLY A 29 10.59 50.85 27.51
CA GLY A 29 11.43 49.82 26.91
C GLY A 29 10.82 49.49 25.55
N ALA A 30 11.52 49.86 24.47
CA ALA A 30 11.22 49.33 23.16
C ALA A 30 11.36 47.79 23.25
N ALA A 31 10.24 47.06 23.36
CA ALA A 31 10.21 45.65 23.12
C ALA A 31 10.62 45.44 21.66
N ALA A 32 11.87 45.06 21.44
CA ALA A 32 12.28 44.54 20.16
C ALA A 32 11.37 43.32 19.89
N LEU A 33 10.46 43.47 18.94
CA LEU A 33 9.79 42.33 18.30
C LEU A 33 10.92 41.51 17.69
N VAL A 34 11.36 40.47 18.41
CA VAL A 34 12.13 39.39 17.81
C VAL A 34 11.13 38.72 16.88
N THR A 35 11.14 39.12 15.61
CA THR A 35 10.51 38.32 14.56
C THR A 35 11.24 37.02 14.61
N ALA A 36 10.52 35.93 15.02
CA ALA A 36 11.00 34.58 14.77
C ALA A 36 11.37 34.51 13.29
N PRO A 37 12.52 33.93 12.92
CA PRO A 37 12.80 33.71 11.50
C PRO A 37 11.58 32.96 10.94
N ASP A 38 11.06 33.43 9.81
CA ASP A 38 10.06 32.69 9.07
C ASP A 38 10.62 31.28 8.87
N ALA A 39 9.92 30.29 9.43
CA ALA A 39 10.25 28.90 9.16
C ALA A 39 10.12 28.76 7.64
N THR A 40 11.22 28.55 6.96
CA THR A 40 11.21 28.29 5.52
C THR A 40 11.06 26.80 5.33
N ALA A 41 10.11 26.39 4.49
CA ALA A 41 9.91 24.99 4.16
C ALA A 41 11.24 24.33 3.79
N ARG A 42 11.48 23.12 4.27
CA ARG A 42 12.71 22.39 3.95
C ARG A 42 12.75 22.10 2.46
N GLU A 43 13.73 22.67 1.78
CA GLU A 43 13.96 22.40 0.36
C GLU A 43 14.64 21.04 0.18
N PRO A 44 14.38 20.36 -0.95
CA PRO A 44 15.04 19.10 -1.26
C PRO A 44 16.54 19.29 -1.49
N ASP A 45 17.34 18.32 -1.08
CA ASP A 45 18.79 18.30 -1.26
C ASP A 45 19.22 18.02 -2.71
N ARG A 46 18.27 17.46 -3.49
CA ARG A 46 18.39 17.14 -4.92
C ARG A 46 17.11 17.52 -5.62
N GLU A 47 17.20 17.84 -6.91
CA GLU A 47 16.01 18.05 -7.74
C GLU A 47 15.04 16.87 -7.64
N CYS A 48 13.74 17.16 -7.53
CA CYS A 48 12.72 16.15 -7.50
C CYS A 48 12.71 15.31 -8.77
N ALA A 49 12.25 14.08 -8.68
CA ALA A 49 12.05 13.22 -9.84
C ALA A 49 11.08 13.84 -10.85
N ILE A 50 11.33 13.62 -12.12
CA ILE A 50 10.48 14.11 -13.21
C ILE A 50 9.67 12.92 -13.74
N ALA A 51 8.35 13.09 -13.81
CA ALA A 51 7.48 12.11 -14.40
C ALA A 51 7.62 12.12 -15.93
N HIS A 52 7.77 10.95 -16.54
CA HIS A 52 7.57 10.82 -17.97
C HIS A 52 6.07 10.90 -18.25
N SER A 53 5.65 12.08 -18.73
CA SER A 53 4.23 12.38 -18.94
C SER A 53 3.67 11.57 -20.10
N SER A 54 2.59 10.84 -19.85
CA SER A 54 1.88 10.11 -20.89
C SER A 54 0.77 10.98 -21.49
N PRO A 55 0.71 11.11 -22.82
CA PRO A 55 -0.42 11.75 -23.47
C PRO A 55 -1.68 10.87 -23.46
N LEU A 56 -1.54 9.61 -23.05
CA LEU A 56 -2.61 8.64 -22.99
C LEU A 56 -3.38 8.83 -21.68
N SER A 57 -4.69 8.75 -21.76
CA SER A 57 -5.57 8.53 -20.61
C SER A 57 -5.97 7.05 -20.56
N PRO A 58 -6.46 6.56 -19.40
CA PRO A 58 -6.94 5.18 -19.31
C PRO A 58 -7.98 4.88 -20.39
N GLN A 59 -7.73 3.81 -21.14
CA GLN A 59 -8.66 3.30 -22.14
C GLN A 59 -8.94 1.82 -21.83
N PRO A 60 -9.77 1.55 -20.80
CA PRO A 60 -10.07 0.19 -20.41
C PRO A 60 -10.85 -0.54 -21.51
N SER A 61 -10.51 -1.81 -21.73
CA SER A 61 -11.29 -2.69 -22.57
C SER A 61 -12.70 -2.92 -22.00
N GLU A 62 -13.61 -3.45 -22.82
CA GLU A 62 -14.96 -3.80 -22.36
C GLU A 62 -14.93 -4.80 -21.19
N ASP A 63 -14.03 -5.77 -21.23
CA ASP A 63 -13.85 -6.74 -20.13
C ASP A 63 -13.37 -6.07 -18.85
N GLN A 64 -12.44 -5.12 -18.93
CA GLN A 64 -11.98 -4.35 -17.78
C GLN A 64 -13.09 -3.47 -17.20
N LEU A 65 -13.91 -2.84 -18.05
CA LEU A 65 -15.08 -2.07 -17.61
C LEU A 65 -16.11 -2.97 -16.92
N ASN A 66 -16.41 -4.14 -17.48
CA ASN A 66 -17.30 -5.12 -16.90
C ASN A 66 -16.77 -5.66 -15.55
N TYR A 67 -15.48 -5.96 -15.46
CA TYR A 67 -14.83 -6.36 -14.22
C TYR A 67 -14.98 -5.28 -13.15
N ARG A 68 -14.62 -4.03 -13.46
CA ARG A 68 -14.75 -2.90 -12.53
C ARG A 68 -16.19 -2.65 -12.10
N ALA A 69 -17.13 -2.67 -13.05
CA ALA A 69 -18.56 -2.51 -12.74
C ALA A 69 -19.06 -3.59 -11.78
N ARG A 70 -18.62 -4.84 -11.99
CA ARG A 70 -18.96 -5.95 -11.09
C ARG A 70 -18.28 -5.79 -9.72
N LEU A 71 -17.00 -5.45 -9.68
CA LEU A 71 -16.25 -5.20 -8.44
C LEU A 71 -16.94 -4.10 -7.61
N HIS A 72 -17.21 -2.95 -8.24
CA HIS A 72 -17.78 -1.80 -7.55
C HIS A 72 -19.30 -1.94 -7.26
N SER A 73 -19.95 -2.97 -7.78
CA SER A 73 -21.31 -3.32 -7.34
C SER A 73 -21.34 -3.91 -5.93
N PHE A 74 -20.21 -4.41 -5.41
CA PHE A 74 -20.08 -4.94 -4.05
C PHE A 74 -19.62 -3.87 -3.06
N ALA A 75 -18.62 -3.08 -3.42
CA ALA A 75 -18.03 -2.04 -2.59
C ALA A 75 -17.19 -1.08 -3.45
N THR A 76 -17.00 0.16 -3.01
CA THR A 76 -16.22 1.21 -3.68
C THR A 76 -15.15 1.82 -2.76
N GLY A 77 -15.07 1.38 -1.51
CA GLY A 77 -14.22 1.95 -0.46
C GLY A 77 -14.85 3.15 0.25
N GLU A 78 -16.13 3.49 -0.03
CA GLU A 78 -16.80 4.65 0.58
C GLU A 78 -16.85 4.54 2.10
N GLY A 79 -16.45 5.62 2.78
CA GLY A 79 -16.39 5.68 4.23
C GLY A 79 -15.18 4.98 4.85
N VAL A 80 -14.26 4.46 4.05
CA VAL A 80 -13.02 3.82 4.53
C VAL A 80 -11.85 4.76 4.31
N LYS A 81 -11.11 5.05 5.38
CA LYS A 81 -9.86 5.80 5.32
C LYS A 81 -8.68 4.84 5.15
N VAL A 82 -7.85 5.11 4.16
CA VAL A 82 -6.61 4.40 3.87
C VAL A 82 -5.44 5.35 4.04
N ALA A 83 -4.60 5.10 5.03
CA ALA A 83 -3.35 5.84 5.16
C ALA A 83 -2.33 5.32 4.16
N VAL A 84 -1.64 6.25 3.51
CA VAL A 84 -0.51 5.99 2.61
C VAL A 84 0.73 6.56 3.27
N ILE A 85 1.53 5.69 3.90
CA ILE A 85 2.83 6.02 4.50
C ILE A 85 3.89 5.83 3.41
N ASP A 86 4.35 6.97 2.86
CA ASP A 86 5.16 6.96 1.64
C ASP A 86 5.99 8.26 1.51
N THR A 87 6.27 8.69 0.29
CA THR A 87 7.04 9.90 -0.05
C THR A 87 6.20 11.18 -0.10
N GLY A 88 4.94 11.11 0.33
CA GLY A 88 3.91 12.12 0.17
C GLY A 88 2.93 11.74 -0.94
N VAL A 89 1.78 12.42 -1.00
CA VAL A 89 0.77 12.22 -2.05
C VAL A 89 0.35 13.57 -2.61
N ALA A 90 0.68 13.84 -3.87
CA ALA A 90 0.32 15.09 -4.52
C ALA A 90 -1.20 15.21 -4.70
N THR A 91 -1.71 16.43 -4.62
CA THR A 91 -3.11 16.72 -4.97
C THR A 91 -3.33 16.45 -6.46
N HIS A 92 -4.40 15.70 -6.77
CA HIS A 92 -4.69 15.29 -8.13
C HIS A 92 -6.20 15.13 -8.34
N ASP A 93 -6.72 15.48 -9.52
CA ASP A 93 -8.15 15.39 -9.84
C ASP A 93 -8.74 13.98 -9.70
N GLN A 94 -7.90 12.97 -9.82
CA GLN A 94 -8.26 11.57 -9.63
C GLN A 94 -8.41 11.18 -8.15
N LEU A 95 -7.79 11.90 -7.22
CA LEU A 95 -7.84 11.65 -5.77
C LEU A 95 -8.87 12.59 -5.12
N ARG A 96 -10.15 12.22 -5.21
CA ARG A 96 -11.27 13.09 -4.80
C ARG A 96 -11.41 13.26 -3.29
N HIS A 97 -10.89 12.31 -2.53
CA HIS A 97 -10.94 12.28 -1.06
C HIS A 97 -9.51 12.12 -0.55
N LEU A 98 -8.76 13.22 -0.51
CA LEU A 98 -7.39 13.28 -0.05
C LEU A 98 -7.30 14.23 1.15
N SER A 99 -6.70 13.74 2.23
CA SER A 99 -6.37 14.52 3.43
C SER A 99 -4.90 14.33 3.79
N GLY A 100 -4.33 15.31 4.48
CA GLY A 100 -2.93 15.28 4.91
C GLY A 100 -2.80 14.86 6.37
N GLY A 101 -1.82 14.01 6.65
CA GLY A 101 -1.34 13.60 7.95
C GLY A 101 0.02 14.19 8.28
N ALA A 102 0.81 13.46 9.06
CA ALA A 102 2.16 13.88 9.43
C ALA A 102 3.10 14.01 8.22
N ASP A 103 3.98 14.99 8.31
CA ASP A 103 5.19 15.10 7.50
C ASP A 103 6.40 14.92 8.41
N LEU A 104 7.06 13.77 8.29
CA LEU A 104 8.22 13.40 9.11
C LEU A 104 9.56 13.76 8.46
N ILE A 105 9.51 14.43 7.30
CA ILE A 105 10.67 14.99 6.60
C ILE A 105 10.88 16.44 7.01
N ALA A 106 9.80 17.21 7.11
CA ALA A 106 9.81 18.64 7.45
C ALA A 106 8.67 18.96 8.45
N PRO A 107 8.76 18.45 9.70
CA PRO A 107 7.66 18.56 10.66
C PRO A 107 7.37 20.01 11.10
N GLU A 108 8.31 20.94 10.92
CA GLU A 108 8.15 22.36 11.25
C GLU A 108 7.20 23.07 10.27
N GLU A 109 7.21 22.66 9.00
CA GLU A 109 6.30 23.14 7.94
C GLU A 109 5.78 21.92 7.15
N PRO A 110 4.76 21.23 7.65
CA PRO A 110 4.33 19.96 7.06
C PRO A 110 3.73 20.14 5.66
N GLU A 111 4.26 19.39 4.71
CA GLU A 111 3.78 19.31 3.32
C GLU A 111 3.47 17.86 2.92
N PRO A 112 2.47 17.17 3.52
CA PRO A 112 2.18 15.77 3.24
C PRO A 112 1.75 15.53 1.77
N HIS A 113 1.38 16.60 1.07
CA HIS A 113 1.01 16.59 -0.34
C HIS A 113 2.18 16.89 -1.29
N ARG A 114 3.39 17.04 -0.78
CA ARG A 114 4.60 17.18 -1.60
C ARG A 114 5.23 15.82 -1.85
N ASP A 115 5.10 15.32 -3.06
CA ASP A 115 5.70 14.05 -3.52
C ASP A 115 6.83 14.33 -4.51
N CYS A 116 8.05 14.38 -4.00
CA CYS A 116 9.26 14.63 -4.78
C CYS A 116 9.78 13.40 -5.51
N ASP A 117 9.32 12.22 -5.13
CA ASP A 117 9.76 10.92 -5.62
C ASP A 117 8.83 10.33 -6.68
N LEU A 118 7.63 10.89 -6.86
CA LEU A 118 6.51 10.42 -7.67
C LEU A 118 5.89 9.10 -7.15
N HIS A 119 6.38 8.59 -6.03
CA HIS A 119 6.08 7.23 -5.60
C HIS A 119 4.75 7.14 -4.84
N GLY A 120 4.55 7.95 -3.80
CA GLY A 120 3.34 7.89 -2.99
C GLY A 120 2.08 8.32 -3.77
N THR A 121 2.21 9.21 -4.76
CA THR A 121 1.09 9.60 -5.63
C THR A 121 0.65 8.43 -6.53
N VAL A 122 1.61 7.66 -7.07
CA VAL A 122 1.31 6.45 -7.84
C VAL A 122 0.63 5.41 -6.96
N VAL A 123 1.14 5.18 -5.75
CA VAL A 123 0.56 4.27 -4.74
C VAL A 123 -0.89 4.66 -4.42
N ALA A 124 -1.13 5.94 -4.11
CA ALA A 124 -2.47 6.45 -3.83
C ALA A 124 -3.42 6.29 -5.03
N GLY A 125 -2.90 6.47 -6.26
CA GLY A 125 -3.65 6.27 -7.50
C GLY A 125 -4.12 4.82 -7.69
N ILE A 126 -3.29 3.83 -7.34
CA ILE A 126 -3.67 2.40 -7.37
C ILE A 126 -4.80 2.12 -6.37
N ILE A 127 -4.72 2.71 -5.17
CA ILE A 127 -5.75 2.52 -4.15
C ILE A 127 -7.05 3.20 -4.55
N ALA A 128 -7.03 4.52 -4.81
CA ALA A 128 -8.23 5.36 -4.85
C ALA A 128 -8.36 6.26 -6.07
N GLY A 129 -7.54 6.11 -7.10
CA GLY A 129 -7.68 6.85 -8.35
C GLY A 129 -9.08 6.63 -8.95
N HIS A 130 -9.79 7.72 -9.26
CA HIS A 130 -11.18 7.64 -9.73
C HIS A 130 -11.36 6.69 -10.92
N ASP A 131 -10.45 6.75 -11.91
CA ASP A 131 -10.56 5.98 -13.14
C ASP A 131 -9.76 4.65 -13.10
N ILE A 132 -8.76 4.53 -12.23
CA ILE A 132 -7.86 3.38 -12.19
C ILE A 132 -7.84 2.65 -10.83
N GLY A 133 -8.24 3.32 -9.75
CA GLY A 133 -8.13 2.79 -8.38
C GLY A 133 -9.03 1.59 -8.10
N ILE A 134 -8.59 0.75 -7.19
CA ILE A 134 -9.35 -0.42 -6.71
C ILE A 134 -10.55 0.03 -5.88
N ALA A 135 -10.36 1.01 -4.98
CA ALA A 135 -11.35 1.56 -4.06
C ALA A 135 -11.56 3.06 -4.32
N PRO A 136 -12.20 3.47 -5.45
CA PRO A 136 -12.19 4.85 -5.95
C PRO A 136 -12.94 5.86 -5.06
N ARG A 137 -13.62 5.41 -4.01
CA ARG A 137 -14.31 6.27 -3.05
C ARG A 137 -13.71 6.20 -1.64
N ALA A 138 -12.59 5.49 -1.47
CA ALA A 138 -11.83 5.52 -0.23
C ALA A 138 -11.22 6.91 -0.01
N GLU A 139 -11.10 7.31 1.25
CA GLU A 139 -10.34 8.49 1.66
C GLU A 139 -8.87 8.13 1.76
N ILE A 140 -8.00 8.86 1.06
CA ILE A 140 -6.56 8.76 1.22
C ILE A 140 -6.11 9.74 2.30
N TYR A 141 -5.38 9.23 3.29
CA TYR A 141 -4.69 9.98 4.32
C TYR A 141 -3.19 9.91 4.06
N ALA A 142 -2.60 11.01 3.57
CA ALA A 142 -1.21 11.04 3.14
C ALA A 142 -0.27 11.29 4.31
N VAL A 143 0.65 10.37 4.59
CA VAL A 143 1.73 10.52 5.58
C VAL A 143 3.06 10.49 4.85
N ARG A 144 3.81 11.60 4.93
CA ARG A 144 5.11 11.75 4.28
C ARG A 144 6.21 11.33 5.24
N GLN A 145 6.75 10.10 5.06
CA GLN A 145 7.68 9.50 6.00
C GLN A 145 9.13 9.50 5.48
N THR A 146 9.33 9.43 4.16
CA THR A 146 10.66 9.35 3.56
C THR A 146 10.70 10.02 2.20
N SER A 147 11.90 10.36 1.72
CA SER A 147 12.14 10.76 0.33
C SER A 147 13.61 10.53 -0.02
N ALA A 148 13.88 10.09 -1.23
CA ALA A 148 15.24 9.98 -1.75
C ALA A 148 15.88 11.35 -2.01
N HIS A 149 15.08 12.43 -2.06
CA HIS A 149 15.49 13.79 -2.39
C HIS A 149 15.81 14.67 -1.17
N TYR A 150 15.59 14.13 0.06
CA TYR A 150 15.79 14.82 1.36
C TYR A 150 16.78 14.08 2.27
N ARG A 151 17.73 13.37 1.69
CA ARG A 151 18.76 12.62 2.43
C ARG A 151 20.06 13.42 2.51
N GLN A 152 20.11 14.51 3.28
CA GLN A 152 21.38 15.03 3.71
C GLN A 152 21.92 14.13 4.83
N GLU A 153 23.19 13.74 4.71
CA GLU A 153 23.94 13.08 5.79
C GLU A 153 24.16 14.09 6.94
N ARG A 154 23.10 14.34 7.72
CA ARG A 154 23.21 15.01 9.01
C ARG A 154 23.27 13.93 10.08
N GLU A 155 24.11 14.14 11.09
CA GLU A 155 24.24 13.22 12.24
C GLU A 155 22.91 12.95 12.98
N ASP A 156 21.93 13.82 12.80
CA ASP A 156 20.61 13.80 13.43
C ASP A 156 19.45 13.55 12.44
N ASP A 157 19.74 13.21 11.16
CA ASP A 157 18.69 12.92 10.17
C ASP A 157 18.09 11.53 10.38
N THR A 158 16.92 11.48 10.98
CA THR A 158 16.13 10.26 11.23
C THR A 158 15.13 9.96 10.10
N THR A 159 15.14 10.72 9.02
CA THR A 159 14.23 10.54 7.87
C THR A 159 14.32 9.13 7.31
N GLY A 160 13.18 8.43 7.24
CA GLY A 160 13.11 7.06 6.76
C GLY A 160 13.60 5.99 7.76
N SER A 161 13.78 6.34 9.04
CA SER A 161 14.11 5.39 10.10
C SER A 161 12.91 4.55 10.55
N LEU A 162 13.16 3.47 11.32
CA LEU A 162 12.10 2.69 11.96
C LEU A 162 11.32 3.51 12.99
N ASP A 163 11.96 4.48 13.64
CA ASP A 163 11.31 5.38 14.60
C ASP A 163 10.31 6.31 13.91
N THR A 164 10.68 6.91 12.78
CA THR A 164 9.74 7.74 12.00
C THR A 164 8.66 6.89 11.35
N LEU A 165 8.95 5.64 10.97
CA LEU A 165 7.94 4.71 10.51
C LEU A 165 6.91 4.39 11.62
N ALA A 166 7.37 4.14 12.84
CA ALA A 166 6.50 3.93 13.99
C ALA A 166 5.62 5.17 14.27
N GLN A 167 6.18 6.38 14.20
CA GLN A 167 5.40 7.61 14.33
C GLN A 167 4.34 7.75 13.23
N ALA A 168 4.67 7.39 11.98
CA ALA A 168 3.74 7.42 10.86
C ALA A 168 2.57 6.44 11.05
N ILE A 169 2.85 5.25 11.60
CA ILE A 169 1.83 4.25 11.92
C ILE A 169 0.91 4.76 13.03
N ASP A 170 1.48 5.34 14.10
CA ASP A 170 0.70 5.94 15.19
C ASP A 170 -0.21 7.06 14.67
N ASP A 171 0.34 8.01 13.87
CA ASP A 171 -0.44 9.10 13.27
C ASP A 171 -1.60 8.58 12.41
N ALA A 172 -1.34 7.56 11.59
CA ALA A 172 -2.36 6.93 10.77
C ALA A 172 -3.47 6.24 11.59
N ALA A 173 -3.09 5.53 12.66
CA ALA A 173 -4.02 4.84 13.56
C ALA A 173 -4.87 5.85 14.33
N ASP A 174 -4.26 6.91 14.87
CA ASP A 174 -4.94 8.00 15.59
C ASP A 174 -5.88 8.79 14.70
N ALA A 175 -5.56 8.93 13.40
CA ALA A 175 -6.43 9.53 12.41
C ALA A 175 -7.63 8.62 12.02
N GLY A 176 -7.71 7.42 12.55
CA GLY A 176 -8.77 6.45 12.29
C GLY A 176 -8.66 5.78 10.92
N ALA A 177 -7.45 5.63 10.38
CA ALA A 177 -7.24 4.87 9.17
C ALA A 177 -7.56 3.39 9.41
N ARG A 178 -8.48 2.86 8.62
CA ARG A 178 -8.88 1.46 8.70
C ARG A 178 -7.88 0.52 8.05
N ILE A 179 -7.19 1.04 7.04
CA ILE A 179 -6.12 0.37 6.30
C ILE A 179 -4.90 1.29 6.32
N ILE A 180 -3.73 0.73 6.59
CA ILE A 180 -2.45 1.43 6.56
C ILE A 180 -1.59 0.75 5.50
N ASN A 181 -1.36 1.44 4.39
CA ASN A 181 -0.47 1.00 3.32
C ASN A 181 0.93 1.54 3.54
N ILE A 182 1.93 0.67 3.56
CA ILE A 182 3.35 1.01 3.70
C ILE A 182 4.09 0.48 2.48
N SER A 183 4.43 1.37 1.55
CA SER A 183 5.16 0.99 0.33
C SER A 183 6.65 1.36 0.37
N VAL A 184 7.12 1.77 1.54
CA VAL A 184 8.52 2.03 1.87
C VAL A 184 8.98 1.04 2.93
N VAL A 185 10.15 0.46 2.78
CA VAL A 185 10.65 -0.60 3.65
C VAL A 185 12.13 -0.43 3.98
N SER A 186 12.54 -1.02 5.11
CA SER A 186 13.95 -1.13 5.49
C SER A 186 14.37 -2.59 5.40
N CYS A 187 15.40 -2.86 4.60
CA CYS A 187 15.98 -4.18 4.45
C CYS A 187 17.26 -4.28 5.29
N VAL A 188 17.40 -5.35 6.02
CA VAL A 188 18.52 -5.56 6.95
C VAL A 188 19.03 -6.99 6.83
N PRO A 189 20.35 -7.22 6.64
CA PRO A 189 20.93 -8.56 6.66
C PRO A 189 20.53 -9.32 7.93
N PRO A 190 20.30 -10.65 7.86
CA PRO A 190 19.78 -11.44 8.98
C PRO A 190 20.64 -11.40 10.24
N ASP A 191 21.96 -11.30 10.10
CA ASP A 191 22.91 -11.21 11.20
C ASP A 191 22.87 -9.86 11.92
N VAL A 192 22.48 -8.80 11.23
CA VAL A 192 22.28 -7.45 11.77
C VAL A 192 20.88 -7.30 12.34
N ALA A 193 19.88 -7.89 11.68
CA ALA A 193 18.46 -7.77 12.06
C ALA A 193 18.20 -8.18 13.51
N ALA A 194 18.92 -9.19 14.02
CA ALA A 194 18.80 -9.61 15.43
C ALA A 194 19.28 -8.56 16.43
N GLN A 195 19.96 -7.50 15.99
CA GLN A 195 20.48 -6.41 16.82
C GLN A 195 19.66 -5.11 16.66
N VAL A 196 18.73 -5.09 15.71
CA VAL A 196 17.84 -3.94 15.49
C VAL A 196 16.81 -3.87 16.62
N ASP A 197 16.73 -2.72 17.27
CA ASP A 197 15.65 -2.47 18.23
C ASP A 197 14.34 -2.15 17.50
N THR A 198 13.42 -3.09 17.49
CA THR A 198 12.09 -2.95 16.88
C THR A 198 11.00 -2.56 17.88
N SER A 199 11.34 -2.34 19.16
CA SER A 199 10.36 -2.16 20.24
C SER A 199 9.39 -1.00 19.97
N ARG A 200 9.86 0.09 19.38
CA ARG A 200 9.02 1.24 19.02
C ARG A 200 8.07 0.89 17.86
N LEU A 201 8.56 0.21 16.84
CA LEU A 201 7.77 -0.26 15.71
C LEU A 201 6.71 -1.28 16.16
N ASP A 202 7.11 -2.26 16.98
CA ASP A 202 6.21 -3.28 17.51
C ASP A 202 5.09 -2.65 18.36
N GLY A 203 5.41 -1.61 19.14
CA GLY A 203 4.43 -0.83 19.87
C GLY A 203 3.42 -0.12 18.97
N ALA A 204 3.88 0.51 17.90
CA ALA A 204 3.01 1.19 16.93
C ALA A 204 2.12 0.22 16.14
N LEU A 205 2.65 -0.96 15.78
CA LEU A 205 1.86 -2.02 15.14
C LEU A 205 0.78 -2.57 16.07
N ALA A 206 1.09 -2.74 17.37
CA ALA A 206 0.11 -3.14 18.38
C ALA A 206 -0.99 -2.07 18.55
N HIS A 207 -0.60 -0.79 18.59
CA HIS A 207 -1.55 0.32 18.64
C HIS A 207 -2.47 0.35 17.41
N ALA A 208 -1.91 0.16 16.20
CA ALA A 208 -2.70 0.07 14.97
C ALA A 208 -3.73 -1.07 15.03
N GLU A 209 -3.32 -2.25 15.51
CA GLU A 209 -4.22 -3.40 15.71
C GLU A 209 -5.34 -3.08 16.70
N GLU A 210 -5.02 -2.48 17.85
CA GLU A 210 -5.98 -2.09 18.89
C GLU A 210 -6.95 -1.00 18.39
N SER A 211 -6.46 -0.08 17.55
CA SER A 211 -7.25 0.99 16.92
C SER A 211 -8.12 0.49 15.75
N GLY A 212 -8.01 -0.78 15.41
CA GLY A 212 -8.81 -1.39 14.35
C GLY A 212 -8.20 -1.31 12.95
N SER A 213 -6.92 -0.97 12.80
CA SER A 213 -6.23 -0.83 11.53
C SER A 213 -5.59 -2.12 11.05
N VAL A 214 -5.68 -2.41 9.76
CA VAL A 214 -4.91 -3.46 9.10
C VAL A 214 -3.68 -2.83 8.44
N VAL A 215 -2.49 -3.33 8.78
CA VAL A 215 -1.23 -2.87 8.18
C VAL A 215 -0.84 -3.81 7.04
N ILE A 216 -0.56 -3.22 5.88
CA ILE A 216 -0.18 -3.91 4.64
C ILE A 216 1.10 -3.27 4.13
N ALA A 217 2.14 -4.07 3.92
CA ALA A 217 3.45 -3.57 3.53
C ALA A 217 4.03 -4.28 2.31
N ALA A 218 4.82 -3.56 1.52
CA ALA A 218 5.63 -4.13 0.46
C ALA A 218 6.67 -5.10 1.01
N SER A 219 6.90 -6.24 0.35
CA SER A 219 7.87 -7.25 0.79
C SER A 219 9.33 -6.89 0.48
N GLY A 220 9.59 -5.84 -0.30
CA GLY A 220 10.93 -5.40 -0.70
C GLY A 220 11.36 -5.89 -2.08
N ASN A 221 12.36 -5.21 -2.66
CA ASN A 221 12.87 -5.47 -4.01
C ASN A 221 14.38 -5.73 -3.99
N ALA A 222 14.80 -6.92 -4.36
CA ALA A 222 16.21 -7.34 -4.39
C ALA A 222 17.07 -6.62 -5.44
N SER A 223 16.46 -5.98 -6.46
CA SER A 223 17.20 -5.39 -7.58
C SER A 223 17.67 -3.95 -7.38
N SER A 224 17.26 -3.29 -6.32
CA SER A 224 17.49 -1.84 -6.13
C SER A 224 18.82 -1.50 -5.43
N GLY A 225 19.64 -2.49 -5.08
CA GLY A 225 20.91 -2.28 -4.37
C GLY A 225 20.76 -1.90 -2.89
N SER A 226 19.54 -1.90 -2.37
CA SER A 226 19.23 -1.64 -0.97
C SER A 226 18.72 -2.87 -0.22
N CYS A 227 18.22 -3.90 -0.93
CA CYS A 227 17.78 -5.16 -0.36
C CYS A 227 18.43 -6.33 -1.10
N GLU A 228 18.74 -7.40 -0.39
CA GLU A 228 19.26 -8.65 -0.92
C GLU A 228 18.28 -9.80 -0.60
N MET A 229 18.38 -10.89 -1.40
CA MET A 229 17.60 -12.10 -1.11
C MET A 229 17.98 -12.67 0.24
N GLY A 230 16.98 -12.83 1.12
CA GLY A 230 17.18 -13.34 2.49
C GLY A 230 17.30 -12.25 3.56
N ASP A 231 17.30 -10.97 3.17
CA ASP A 231 17.20 -9.89 4.14
C ASP A 231 15.90 -9.97 4.94
N ARG A 232 15.95 -9.43 6.16
CA ARG A 232 14.75 -9.11 6.95
C ARG A 232 14.18 -7.77 6.48
N VAL A 233 12.88 -7.73 6.27
CA VAL A 233 12.21 -6.55 5.72
C VAL A 233 11.22 -5.97 6.74
N PHE A 234 11.50 -4.77 7.23
CA PHE A 234 10.61 -4.07 8.17
C PHE A 234 9.74 -3.05 7.44
N PRO A 235 8.42 -3.01 7.74
CA PRO A 235 7.69 -3.81 8.73
C PRO A 235 7.13 -5.13 8.18
N ALA A 236 7.39 -5.51 6.93
CA ALA A 236 6.77 -6.64 6.23
C ALA A 236 6.92 -7.99 6.95
N ASP A 237 8.04 -8.19 7.69
CA ASP A 237 8.30 -9.41 8.46
C ASP A 237 7.67 -9.43 9.86
N SER A 238 6.88 -8.39 10.21
CA SER A 238 6.17 -8.35 11.49
C SER A 238 4.92 -9.23 11.45
N PRO A 239 4.59 -9.98 12.52
CA PRO A 239 3.55 -11.01 12.49
C PRO A 239 2.13 -10.52 12.18
N THR A 240 1.82 -9.25 12.48
CA THR A 240 0.50 -8.64 12.23
C THR A 240 0.41 -7.87 10.92
N VAL A 241 1.51 -7.80 10.16
CA VAL A 241 1.58 -7.10 8.88
C VAL A 241 1.36 -8.07 7.73
N LEU A 242 0.48 -7.72 6.80
CA LEU A 242 0.35 -8.43 5.53
C LEU A 242 1.48 -8.01 4.60
N SER A 243 2.42 -8.89 4.37
CA SER A 243 3.51 -8.71 3.43
C SER A 243 3.03 -8.96 2.00
N VAL A 244 3.34 -8.08 1.05
CA VAL A 244 2.88 -8.20 -0.33
C VAL A 244 4.04 -8.24 -1.30
N SER A 245 4.17 -9.37 -1.99
CA SER A 245 5.11 -9.59 -3.08
C SER A 245 4.55 -9.09 -4.41
N ALA A 246 5.45 -8.78 -5.34
CA ALA A 246 5.10 -8.43 -6.70
C ALA A 246 5.01 -9.69 -7.56
N GLN A 247 3.95 -9.78 -8.35
CA GLN A 247 3.70 -10.85 -9.30
C GLN A 247 4.21 -10.47 -10.69
N ALA A 248 4.88 -11.40 -11.36
CA ALA A 248 5.27 -11.28 -12.76
C ALA A 248 4.13 -11.73 -13.69
N ASP A 249 3.49 -12.85 -13.35
CA ASP A 249 2.31 -13.38 -14.02
C ASP A 249 1.40 -14.11 -13.02
N SER A 250 0.36 -14.80 -13.47
CA SER A 250 -0.61 -15.48 -12.61
C SER A 250 -0.05 -16.63 -11.76
N HIS A 251 1.20 -17.02 -11.93
CA HIS A 251 1.77 -18.22 -11.30
C HIS A 251 3.13 -18.00 -10.67
N GLU A 252 3.82 -16.91 -11.01
CA GLU A 252 5.19 -16.64 -10.59
C GLU A 252 5.34 -15.24 -9.99
N LEU A 253 6.15 -15.13 -8.96
CA LEU A 253 6.59 -13.85 -8.44
C LEU A 253 7.61 -13.21 -9.39
N ALA A 254 7.69 -11.89 -9.37
CA ALA A 254 8.73 -11.19 -10.12
C ALA A 254 10.11 -11.51 -9.52
N ASP A 255 11.12 -11.66 -10.37
CA ASP A 255 12.48 -12.04 -10.00
C ASP A 255 13.10 -11.12 -8.94
N TYR A 256 12.68 -9.86 -8.91
CA TYR A 256 13.12 -8.88 -7.91
C TYR A 256 12.36 -8.96 -6.59
N SER A 257 11.21 -9.65 -6.54
CA SER A 257 10.34 -9.62 -5.37
C SER A 257 10.93 -10.44 -4.23
N LEU A 258 11.07 -9.80 -3.08
CA LEU A 258 11.32 -10.54 -1.84
C LEU A 258 10.02 -11.18 -1.34
N SER A 259 10.18 -12.12 -0.42
CA SER A 259 9.08 -12.78 0.29
C SER A 259 9.33 -12.66 1.77
N SER A 260 8.27 -12.42 2.57
CA SER A 260 8.38 -12.39 4.01
C SER A 260 8.90 -13.72 4.56
N ALA A 261 9.79 -13.65 5.54
CA ALA A 261 10.36 -14.84 6.17
C ALA A 261 9.38 -15.48 7.18
N ASP A 262 8.58 -14.70 7.89
CA ASP A 262 7.83 -15.14 9.07
C ASP A 262 6.37 -14.64 9.11
N GLY A 263 5.96 -13.74 8.22
CA GLY A 263 4.62 -13.14 8.21
C GLY A 263 3.66 -13.77 7.19
N PRO A 264 2.38 -13.41 7.24
CA PRO A 264 1.43 -13.76 6.20
C PRO A 264 1.82 -13.11 4.86
N GLN A 265 1.89 -13.94 3.84
CA GLN A 265 2.37 -13.56 2.51
C GLN A 265 1.24 -13.52 1.50
N LEU A 266 1.08 -12.37 0.87
CA LEU A 266 0.20 -12.17 -0.28
C LEU A 266 1.00 -11.71 -1.50
N ALA A 267 0.39 -11.75 -2.67
CA ALA A 267 0.98 -11.25 -3.89
C ALA A 267 -0.05 -10.51 -4.74
N ALA A 268 0.39 -9.50 -5.47
CA ALA A 268 -0.43 -8.76 -6.41
C ALA A 268 0.41 -8.20 -7.57
N GLN A 269 -0.26 -7.66 -8.58
CA GLN A 269 0.40 -7.01 -9.70
C GLN A 269 1.33 -5.90 -9.25
N GLY A 270 2.61 -6.02 -9.56
CA GLY A 270 3.63 -5.02 -9.21
C GLY A 270 4.04 -4.08 -10.34
N PHE A 271 3.41 -4.17 -11.51
CA PHE A 271 3.67 -3.31 -12.67
C PHE A 271 2.52 -2.35 -12.93
N VAL A 272 2.83 -1.05 -13.12
CA VAL A 272 1.86 0.01 -13.38
C VAL A 272 2.15 0.66 -14.72
N PRO A 273 1.40 0.31 -15.77
CA PRO A 273 1.64 0.84 -17.11
C PRO A 273 1.23 2.30 -17.27
N LEU A 274 0.32 2.77 -16.42
CA LEU A 274 -0.18 4.16 -16.43
C LEU A 274 -0.56 4.55 -15.00
N ALA A 275 0.00 5.64 -14.51
CA ALA A 275 -0.11 6.12 -13.15
C ALA A 275 -0.53 7.60 -13.09
N LEU A 276 -0.85 8.09 -11.90
CA LEU A 276 -1.07 9.51 -11.67
C LEU A 276 0.26 10.27 -11.73
N ASN A 277 0.28 11.38 -12.48
CA ASN A 277 1.41 12.28 -12.49
C ASN A 277 1.22 13.36 -11.40
N PRO A 278 2.12 13.52 -10.41
CA PRO A 278 2.01 14.55 -9.38
C PRO A 278 1.83 15.98 -9.92
N ALA A 279 2.30 16.25 -11.13
CA ALA A 279 2.10 17.54 -11.81
C ALA A 279 0.74 17.65 -12.52
N GLY A 280 -0.10 16.62 -12.44
CA GLY A 280 -1.41 16.51 -13.11
C GLY A 280 -1.37 15.64 -14.35
N GLY A 281 -2.51 15.00 -14.67
CA GLY A 281 -2.61 14.05 -15.78
C GLY A 281 -1.97 12.69 -15.48
N TRP A 282 -1.35 12.07 -16.48
CA TRP A 282 -0.88 10.69 -16.43
C TRP A 282 0.61 10.57 -16.67
N ALA A 283 1.23 9.54 -16.11
CA ALA A 283 2.63 9.17 -16.29
C ALA A 283 2.75 7.66 -16.57
N ASP A 284 3.69 7.27 -17.40
CA ASP A 284 4.01 5.86 -17.68
C ASP A 284 5.42 5.45 -17.17
N GLY A 285 6.06 6.34 -16.42
CA GLY A 285 7.33 6.12 -15.77
C GLY A 285 7.91 7.41 -15.22
N LYS A 286 9.16 7.38 -14.82
CA LYS A 286 9.96 8.55 -14.44
C LYS A 286 11.17 8.69 -15.34
N GLU A 287 11.57 9.92 -15.62
CA GLU A 287 12.77 10.23 -16.38
C GLU A 287 14.02 9.78 -15.61
N GLY A 288 14.95 9.15 -16.30
CA GLY A 288 16.24 8.74 -15.79
C GLY A 288 17.37 9.08 -16.76
N THR A 289 18.61 8.92 -16.33
CA THR A 289 19.79 9.18 -17.17
C THR A 289 19.87 8.32 -18.44
N ASP A 290 19.32 7.12 -18.36
CA ASP A 290 19.40 6.11 -19.43
C ASP A 290 18.04 5.89 -20.13
N GLY A 291 17.10 6.81 -19.96
CA GLY A 291 15.74 6.75 -20.48
C GLY A 291 14.66 6.68 -19.42
N THR A 292 13.45 6.29 -19.81
CA THR A 292 12.30 6.21 -18.90
C THR A 292 12.36 4.92 -18.08
N SER A 293 12.31 5.04 -16.77
CA SER A 293 12.13 3.92 -15.84
C SER A 293 10.64 3.72 -15.56
N GLN A 294 10.11 2.55 -15.90
CA GLN A 294 8.71 2.22 -15.66
C GLN A 294 8.43 1.98 -14.16
N PHE A 295 7.18 2.14 -13.74
CA PHE A 295 6.75 1.86 -12.38
C PHE A 295 6.57 0.35 -12.17
N HIS A 296 7.48 -0.27 -11.45
CA HIS A 296 7.41 -1.67 -11.04
C HIS A 296 8.07 -1.86 -9.66
N GLY A 297 7.54 -2.79 -8.89
CA GLY A 297 8.01 -3.09 -7.54
C GLY A 297 6.91 -3.63 -6.63
N THR A 298 7.32 -4.23 -5.54
CA THR A 298 6.41 -4.65 -4.45
C THR A 298 5.66 -3.46 -3.85
N SER A 299 6.25 -2.27 -3.93
CA SER A 299 5.62 -1.00 -3.54
C SER A 299 4.32 -0.69 -4.31
N PHE A 300 4.16 -1.24 -5.50
CA PHE A 300 2.94 -1.08 -6.31
C PHE A 300 2.00 -2.29 -6.22
N ALA A 301 2.48 -3.42 -5.70
CA ALA A 301 1.65 -4.57 -5.37
C ALA A 301 0.88 -4.36 -4.05
N ALA A 302 1.53 -3.82 -3.02
CA ALA A 302 0.92 -3.54 -1.72
C ALA A 302 -0.36 -2.69 -1.82
N PRO A 303 -0.43 -1.59 -2.59
CA PRO A 303 -1.64 -0.80 -2.73
C PRO A 303 -2.80 -1.53 -3.42
N VAL A 304 -2.57 -2.54 -4.24
CA VAL A 304 -3.65 -3.40 -4.79
C VAL A 304 -4.33 -4.16 -3.66
N VAL A 305 -3.56 -4.73 -2.75
CA VAL A 305 -4.09 -5.42 -1.56
C VAL A 305 -4.75 -4.44 -0.61
N SER A 306 -4.16 -3.25 -0.42
CA SER A 306 -4.73 -2.19 0.44
C SER A 306 -6.07 -1.66 -0.09
N GLY A 307 -6.20 -1.45 -1.39
CA GLY A 307 -7.47 -1.11 -2.03
C GLY A 307 -8.50 -2.23 -1.86
N THR A 308 -8.09 -3.49 -2.02
CA THR A 308 -8.96 -4.66 -1.80
C THR A 308 -9.42 -4.75 -0.34
N ALA A 309 -8.51 -4.52 0.61
CA ALA A 309 -8.82 -4.45 2.04
C ALA A 309 -9.82 -3.32 2.36
N ALA A 310 -9.70 -2.16 1.68
CA ALA A 310 -10.65 -1.06 1.85
C ALA A 310 -12.06 -1.44 1.34
N LEU A 311 -12.16 -2.18 0.24
CA LEU A 311 -13.44 -2.72 -0.22
C LEU A 311 -14.04 -3.72 0.79
N LEU A 312 -13.22 -4.60 1.36
CA LEU A 312 -13.64 -5.52 2.43
C LEU A 312 -14.10 -4.78 3.67
N ALA A 313 -13.35 -3.77 4.12
CA ALA A 313 -13.69 -2.99 5.31
C ALA A 313 -15.03 -2.25 5.14
N GLN A 314 -15.33 -1.75 3.95
CA GLN A 314 -16.66 -1.20 3.64
C GLN A 314 -17.75 -2.27 3.73
N ARG A 315 -17.48 -3.46 3.21
CA ARG A 315 -18.47 -4.56 3.15
C ARG A 315 -18.70 -5.20 4.52
N PHE A 316 -17.65 -5.25 5.34
CA PHE A 316 -17.63 -5.88 6.67
C PHE A 316 -17.11 -4.90 7.72
N PRO A 317 -17.87 -3.84 8.06
CA PRO A 317 -17.40 -2.75 8.91
C PRO A 317 -17.10 -3.18 10.35
N ASP A 318 -17.75 -4.26 10.82
CA ASP A 318 -17.60 -4.77 12.17
C ASP A 318 -16.47 -5.81 12.33
N ASP A 319 -15.81 -6.20 11.23
CA ASP A 319 -14.71 -7.15 11.30
C ASP A 319 -13.50 -6.53 12.01
N SER A 320 -12.84 -7.31 12.86
CA SER A 320 -11.55 -6.92 13.44
C SER A 320 -10.45 -6.90 12.38
N PRO A 321 -9.29 -6.26 12.65
CA PRO A 321 -8.13 -6.34 11.75
C PRO A 321 -7.74 -7.78 11.43
N ALA A 322 -7.71 -8.64 12.43
CA ALA A 322 -7.42 -10.08 12.26
C ALA A 322 -8.45 -10.78 11.35
N ALA A 323 -9.74 -10.41 11.45
CA ALA A 323 -10.77 -10.98 10.58
C ALA A 323 -10.60 -10.53 9.12
N LEU A 324 -10.29 -9.24 8.89
CA LEU A 324 -10.01 -8.74 7.54
C LEU A 324 -8.76 -9.40 6.93
N ARG A 325 -7.67 -9.56 7.71
CA ARG A 325 -6.48 -10.30 7.25
C ARG A 325 -6.85 -11.72 6.84
N LYS A 326 -7.58 -12.40 7.71
CA LYS A 326 -8.01 -13.78 7.43
C LYS A 326 -8.84 -13.88 6.15
N ARG A 327 -9.74 -12.93 5.87
CA ARG A 327 -10.52 -12.94 4.62
C ARG A 327 -9.64 -12.80 3.39
N LEU A 328 -8.62 -11.94 3.46
CA LEU A 328 -7.65 -11.76 2.38
C LEU A 328 -6.85 -13.04 2.13
N GLU A 329 -6.35 -13.66 3.21
CA GLU A 329 -5.58 -14.91 3.15
C GLU A 329 -6.42 -16.10 2.65
N ASP A 330 -7.63 -16.28 3.18
CA ASP A 330 -8.52 -17.39 2.80
C ASP A 330 -8.99 -17.32 1.34
N ALA A 331 -9.08 -16.08 0.79
CA ALA A 331 -9.53 -15.86 -0.57
C ALA A 331 -8.37 -15.78 -1.58
N ALA A 332 -7.14 -15.66 -1.11
CA ALA A 332 -5.96 -15.61 -1.96
C ALA A 332 -5.73 -16.95 -2.66
N GLU A 333 -5.18 -16.92 -3.86
CA GLU A 333 -4.88 -18.14 -4.60
C GLU A 333 -3.81 -18.98 -3.88
N PRO A 334 -3.97 -20.30 -3.84
CA PRO A 334 -2.96 -21.18 -3.26
C PRO A 334 -1.61 -21.06 -3.97
N GLY A 335 -0.52 -21.10 -3.20
CA GLY A 335 0.84 -20.95 -3.68
C GLY A 335 1.47 -19.65 -3.23
N HIS A 336 1.52 -18.64 -4.08
CA HIS A 336 2.12 -17.35 -3.75
C HIS A 336 1.15 -16.34 -3.12
N GLY A 337 -0.11 -16.73 -2.86
CA GLY A 337 -1.07 -15.84 -2.21
C GLY A 337 -1.56 -14.70 -3.11
N PHE A 338 -1.73 -14.96 -4.41
CA PHE A 338 -2.23 -13.94 -5.33
C PHE A 338 -3.62 -13.45 -4.95
N VAL A 339 -3.79 -12.14 -4.92
CA VAL A 339 -5.03 -11.45 -4.56
C VAL A 339 -5.70 -10.87 -5.80
N ASP A 340 -6.84 -11.43 -6.19
CA ASP A 340 -7.78 -10.81 -7.12
C ASP A 340 -8.91 -10.13 -6.33
N PRO A 341 -9.10 -8.81 -6.47
CA PRO A 341 -10.08 -8.07 -5.68
C PRO A 341 -11.51 -8.60 -5.78
N LEU A 342 -11.95 -9.04 -6.96
CA LEU A 342 -13.30 -9.56 -7.14
C LEU A 342 -13.47 -10.94 -6.48
N THR A 343 -12.48 -11.80 -6.60
CA THR A 343 -12.45 -13.11 -5.93
C THR A 343 -12.54 -12.92 -4.43
N VAL A 344 -11.75 -12.02 -3.85
CA VAL A 344 -11.76 -11.71 -2.42
C VAL A 344 -13.14 -11.24 -1.95
N LEU A 345 -13.77 -10.30 -2.68
CA LEU A 345 -15.10 -9.80 -2.29
C LEU A 345 -16.23 -10.82 -2.44
N THR A 346 -16.05 -11.82 -3.29
CA THR A 346 -17.06 -12.85 -3.54
C THR A 346 -16.76 -14.16 -2.82
N HIS A 347 -15.60 -14.24 -2.16
CA HIS A 347 -15.23 -15.42 -1.37
C HIS A 347 -16.24 -15.67 -0.25
N VAL A 348 -16.69 -16.91 -0.16
CA VAL A 348 -17.57 -17.38 0.91
C VAL A 348 -16.74 -18.26 1.82
N GLU A 349 -16.55 -17.82 3.05
CA GLU A 349 -15.89 -18.68 4.06
C GLU A 349 -16.59 -20.03 4.10
N SER A 350 -15.81 -21.08 3.97
CA SER A 350 -16.32 -22.42 4.26
C SER A 350 -16.72 -22.43 5.74
N SER A 351 -18.03 -22.23 6.02
CA SER A 351 -18.53 -22.57 7.35
C SER A 351 -18.00 -23.97 7.64
N THR A 352 -17.39 -24.14 8.80
CA THR A 352 -16.99 -25.47 9.30
C THR A 352 -18.22 -26.36 9.28
N LEU A 353 -18.51 -26.93 8.13
CA LEU A 353 -19.40 -28.05 8.02
C LEU A 353 -18.68 -29.16 8.75
N GLY A 354 -19.13 -29.38 9.99
CA GLY A 354 -18.76 -30.56 10.72
C GLY A 354 -18.94 -31.73 9.77
N ASP A 355 -17.96 -32.63 9.77
CA ASP A 355 -17.89 -33.84 8.94
C ASP A 355 -17.53 -33.57 7.45
N THR A 356 -16.27 -33.28 7.19
CA THR A 356 -15.67 -33.53 5.89
C THR A 356 -15.65 -35.08 5.71
N ARG A 357 -16.75 -35.60 5.17
CA ARG A 357 -16.77 -36.96 4.66
C ARG A 357 -15.68 -36.99 3.59
N ALA A 358 -14.58 -37.67 3.87
CA ALA A 358 -13.47 -37.81 2.93
C ALA A 358 -14.06 -38.28 1.60
N MET A 359 -14.08 -37.39 0.62
CA MET A 359 -14.54 -37.76 -0.72
C MET A 359 -13.44 -38.62 -1.30
N ALA A 360 -13.68 -39.95 -1.32
CA ALA A 360 -12.75 -40.87 -1.95
C ALA A 360 -12.67 -40.52 -3.43
N ILE A 361 -11.61 -39.79 -3.83
CA ILE A 361 -11.28 -39.60 -5.24
C ILE A 361 -10.94 -40.98 -5.79
N ARG A 362 -11.89 -41.58 -6.53
CA ARG A 362 -11.58 -42.77 -7.29
C ARG A 362 -10.58 -42.35 -8.37
N PRO A 363 -9.39 -42.98 -8.44
CA PRO A 363 -8.49 -42.73 -9.57
C PRO A 363 -9.29 -42.97 -10.85
N ALA A 364 -9.19 -42.05 -11.80
CA ALA A 364 -9.80 -42.28 -13.10
C ALA A 364 -9.30 -43.59 -13.65
N GLU A 365 -10.23 -44.53 -13.94
CA GLU A 365 -9.87 -45.77 -14.61
C GLU A 365 -9.11 -45.38 -15.86
N LYS A 366 -7.86 -45.87 -16.00
CA LYS A 366 -7.09 -45.67 -17.21
C LYS A 366 -7.97 -46.16 -18.37
N SER A 367 -8.52 -45.18 -19.12
CA SER A 367 -9.16 -45.49 -20.37
C SER A 367 -8.13 -46.22 -21.21
N THR A 368 -8.32 -47.51 -21.39
CA THR A 368 -7.55 -48.26 -22.38
C THR A 368 -7.99 -47.71 -23.73
N SER A 369 -7.31 -46.67 -24.21
CA SER A 369 -7.60 -46.10 -25.52
C SER A 369 -7.38 -47.20 -26.56
N ARG A 370 -8.41 -47.51 -27.35
CA ARG A 370 -8.28 -48.40 -28.50
C ARG A 370 -7.45 -47.78 -29.64
N ALA A 371 -6.88 -46.61 -29.40
CA ALA A 371 -6.04 -45.86 -30.36
C ALA A 371 -4.85 -46.67 -30.91
N PRO A 372 -4.07 -47.48 -30.14
CA PRO A 372 -2.98 -48.25 -30.71
C PRO A 372 -3.44 -49.30 -31.68
N MET A 373 -4.65 -49.89 -31.49
CA MET A 373 -5.14 -50.93 -32.40
C MET A 373 -5.60 -50.35 -33.74
N HIS A 374 -6.21 -49.16 -33.76
CA HIS A 374 -6.54 -48.51 -35.05
C HIS A 374 -5.32 -48.06 -35.76
N SER A 375 -4.28 -47.53 -35.09
CA SER A 375 -3.02 -47.15 -35.68
C SER A 375 -2.27 -48.32 -36.31
N ALA A 376 -2.31 -49.52 -35.67
CA ALA A 376 -1.72 -50.73 -36.21
C ALA A 376 -2.41 -51.19 -37.50
N TRP A 377 -3.74 -51.11 -37.58
CA TRP A 377 -4.48 -51.45 -38.82
C TRP A 377 -4.19 -50.47 -39.96
N VAL A 378 -4.07 -49.18 -39.69
CA VAL A 378 -3.73 -48.16 -40.66
C VAL A 378 -2.30 -48.38 -41.20
N LEU A 379 -1.34 -48.59 -40.31
CA LEU A 379 0.06 -48.88 -40.73
C LEU A 379 0.20 -50.17 -41.48
N GLY A 380 -0.52 -51.26 -41.08
CA GLY A 380 -0.56 -52.51 -41.77
C GLY A 380 -1.15 -52.37 -43.20
N GLY A 381 -2.23 -51.64 -43.37
CA GLY A 381 -2.86 -51.33 -44.63
C GLY A 381 -1.93 -50.53 -45.58
N LEU A 382 -1.22 -49.54 -45.02
CA LEU A 382 -0.25 -48.73 -45.81
C LEU A 382 0.93 -49.57 -46.29
N ALA A 383 1.44 -50.49 -45.45
CA ALA A 383 2.53 -51.40 -45.81
C ALA A 383 2.14 -52.38 -46.94
N LEU A 384 0.92 -52.92 -46.87
CA LEU A 384 0.37 -53.81 -47.92
C LEU A 384 0.18 -53.03 -49.25
N ALA A 385 -0.32 -51.80 -49.20
CA ALA A 385 -0.51 -50.97 -50.38
C ALA A 385 0.85 -50.65 -51.08
N LEU A 386 1.88 -50.33 -50.28
CA LEU A 386 3.23 -50.07 -50.77
C LEU A 386 3.86 -51.29 -51.39
N ALA A 387 3.69 -52.49 -50.78
CA ALA A 387 4.17 -53.76 -51.31
C ALA A 387 3.48 -54.10 -52.66
N ALA A 388 2.15 -53.92 -52.74
CA ALA A 388 1.39 -54.13 -53.98
C ALA A 388 1.80 -53.15 -55.07
N TRP A 389 2.07 -51.92 -54.75
CA TRP A 389 2.57 -50.90 -55.68
C TRP A 389 3.99 -51.22 -56.21
N ALA A 390 4.88 -51.67 -55.33
CA ALA A 390 6.25 -52.05 -55.73
C ALA A 390 6.25 -53.29 -56.62
N THR A 391 5.41 -54.33 -56.38
CA THR A 391 5.28 -55.50 -57.21
C THR A 391 4.69 -55.14 -58.58
N TRP A 392 3.66 -54.28 -58.61
CA TRP A 392 3.07 -53.81 -59.87
C TRP A 392 4.06 -53.00 -60.67
N ARG A 393 4.84 -52.17 -60.12
CA ARG A 393 5.90 -51.36 -60.78
C ARG A 393 7.03 -52.26 -61.32
N GLY A 394 7.39 -53.30 -60.54
CA GLY A 394 8.40 -54.32 -60.98
C GLY A 394 7.97 -55.12 -62.17
N LEU A 395 6.69 -55.41 -62.38
CA LEU A 395 6.13 -56.10 -63.51
C LEU A 395 6.14 -55.25 -64.78
N TRP A 396 5.99 -53.90 -64.66
CA TRP A 396 6.01 -52.99 -65.82
C TRP A 396 7.41 -52.58 -66.29
N SER A 397 8.43 -52.78 -65.49
CA SER A 397 9.81 -52.47 -65.87
C SER A 397 10.50 -53.58 -66.61
N LYS A 398 9.83 -54.72 -66.90
CA LYS A 398 10.36 -55.88 -67.60
C LYS A 398 9.68 -56.16 -68.98
N SER A 399 8.82 -55.22 -69.44
CA SER A 399 8.22 -55.25 -70.77
C SER A 399 8.89 -54.18 -71.71
#